data_7cf5ad3703df59f970b1efe4f67b5615
#
_entry.id   7cf5ad3703df59f970b1efe4f67b5615
#
_cell.length_a   1.000
_cell.length_b   1.000
_cell.length_c   1.000
_cell.angle_alpha   90.00
_cell.angle_beta   90.00
_cell.angle_gamma   90.00
#
_symmetry.space_group_name_H-M   'P 1'
#
loop_
_entity.id
_entity.type
_entity.pdbx_description
1 polymer ?
#
loop_
_entity_poly.entity_id
_entity_poly.type
_entity_poly.pdbx_seq_one_letter_code
_entity_poly.pdbx_strand_id
1 'polypeptide(L)'
;MVKIQEAENQVITHYEVFDKRPPDAELLVPAVRKHEEQFGRAPQLVAGDAGFYSANNEAELQKMGVRQISVPNRSTKSPERRRHQKKRSFRRGQKWRTGAEGRISVLKRRHGLNRCRYRGDAGMQRWVGLGVIADNLINIGKFLAATNSG
;
A
#
# COMPACT_ATOMS: atom_id res chain seq x y z
N MET A 1 8.76 -12.66 1.32
CA MET A 1 8.49 -11.18 1.43
C MET A 1 7.02 -10.96 1.75
N VAL A 2 6.67 -9.91 2.50
CA VAL A 2 5.27 -9.54 2.75
C VAL A 2 5.00 -8.20 2.08
N LYS A 3 3.94 -8.13 1.26
CA LYS A 3 3.36 -6.91 0.70
C LYS A 3 2.09 -6.59 1.47
N ILE A 4 1.88 -5.33 1.82
CA ILE A 4 0.63 -4.84 2.39
C ILE A 4 0.08 -3.69 1.54
N GLN A 5 -1.25 -3.60 1.48
CA GLN A 5 -1.97 -2.46 0.92
C GLN A 5 -2.71 -1.77 2.06
N GLU A 6 -2.51 -0.48 2.18
CA GLU A 6 -3.14 0.35 3.19
C GLU A 6 -4.09 1.36 2.52
N ALA A 7 -5.28 1.51 3.07
CA ALA A 7 -6.22 2.55 2.71
C ALA A 7 -6.26 3.65 3.78
N GLU A 8 -7.26 4.53 3.71
CA GLU A 8 -7.48 5.59 4.69
C GLU A 8 -7.63 5.03 6.11
N ASN A 9 -7.38 5.87 7.10
CA ASN A 9 -7.45 5.52 8.52
C ASN A 9 -6.53 4.37 8.93
N GLN A 10 -5.45 4.15 8.17
CA GLN A 10 -4.44 3.14 8.46
C GLN A 10 -4.98 1.71 8.43
N VAL A 11 -6.05 1.46 7.70
CA VAL A 11 -6.65 0.14 7.54
C VAL A 11 -5.93 -0.62 6.44
N ILE A 12 -5.44 -1.81 6.74
CA ILE A 12 -4.81 -2.70 5.77
C ILE A 12 -5.92 -3.45 5.04
N THR A 13 -6.07 -3.20 3.75
CA THR A 13 -7.12 -3.80 2.92
C THR A 13 -6.71 -5.11 2.28
N HIS A 14 -5.42 -5.31 2.09
CA HIS A 14 -4.90 -6.54 1.51
C HIS A 14 -3.46 -6.80 1.94
N TYR A 15 -3.09 -8.08 2.03
CA TYR A 15 -1.70 -8.51 2.22
C TYR A 15 -1.39 -9.74 1.37
N GLU A 16 -0.13 -9.89 1.00
CA GLU A 16 0.37 -11.06 0.30
C GLU A 16 1.72 -11.48 0.87
N VAL A 17 1.91 -12.79 0.97
CA VAL A 17 3.19 -13.40 1.38
C VAL A 17 3.80 -14.08 0.18
N PHE A 18 5.03 -13.73 -0.16
CA PHE A 18 5.77 -14.28 -1.28
C PHE A 18 7.00 -15.04 -0.77
N ASP A 19 7.25 -16.24 -1.30
CA ASP A 19 8.48 -17.00 -1.04
C ASP A 19 9.68 -16.28 -1.64
N LYS A 20 9.58 -15.95 -2.92
CA LYS A 20 10.56 -15.15 -3.64
C LYS A 20 10.02 -13.74 -3.84
N ARG A 21 10.89 -12.74 -3.71
CA ARG A 21 10.51 -11.34 -3.95
C ARG A 21 10.31 -11.14 -5.46
N PRO A 22 9.07 -10.89 -5.93
CA PRO A 22 8.86 -10.47 -7.31
C PRO A 22 9.36 -9.03 -7.52
N PRO A 23 9.60 -8.62 -8.78
CA PRO A 23 9.88 -7.22 -9.09
C PRO A 23 8.76 -6.30 -8.61
N ASP A 24 9.11 -5.22 -7.92
CA ASP A 24 8.10 -4.31 -7.34
C ASP A 24 7.15 -3.74 -8.42
N ALA A 25 7.66 -3.48 -9.63
CA ALA A 25 6.85 -2.99 -10.75
C ALA A 25 5.72 -3.96 -11.16
N GLU A 26 5.93 -5.26 -11.04
CA GLU A 26 4.91 -6.27 -11.38
C GLU A 26 3.79 -6.35 -10.35
N LEU A 27 3.98 -5.78 -9.17
CA LEU A 27 3.02 -5.85 -8.06
C LEU A 27 1.99 -4.73 -8.06
N LEU A 28 2.20 -3.64 -8.82
CA LEU A 28 1.37 -2.43 -8.71
C LEU A 28 -0.01 -2.60 -9.35
N VAL A 29 -0.06 -3.01 -10.60
CA VAL A 29 -1.33 -3.19 -11.33
C VAL A 29 -2.19 -4.29 -10.70
N PRO A 30 -1.66 -5.48 -10.36
CA PRO A 30 -2.43 -6.49 -9.62
C PRO A 30 -2.97 -5.99 -8.28
N ALA A 31 -2.21 -5.15 -7.56
CA ALA A 31 -2.67 -4.56 -6.32
C ALA A 31 -3.92 -3.67 -6.50
N VAL A 32 -3.92 -2.85 -7.56
CA VAL A 32 -5.06 -1.98 -7.88
C VAL A 32 -6.26 -2.77 -8.35
N ARG A 33 -6.07 -3.81 -9.17
CA ARG A 33 -7.14 -4.73 -9.56
C ARG A 33 -7.78 -5.40 -8.35
N LYS A 34 -6.97 -5.85 -7.41
CA LYS A 34 -7.47 -6.46 -6.17
C LYS A 34 -8.30 -5.50 -5.33
N HIS A 35 -7.90 -4.22 -5.29
CA HIS A 35 -8.70 -3.18 -4.65
C HIS A 35 -10.04 -2.97 -5.37
N GLU A 36 -10.03 -2.93 -6.70
CA GLU A 36 -11.25 -2.78 -7.51
C GLU A 36 -12.22 -3.96 -7.33
N GLU A 37 -11.70 -5.20 -7.33
CA GLU A 37 -12.48 -6.41 -7.02
C GLU A 37 -13.14 -6.34 -5.64
N GLN A 38 -12.42 -5.84 -4.64
CA GLN A 38 -12.87 -5.79 -3.26
C GLN A 38 -13.88 -4.66 -3.00
N PHE A 39 -13.71 -3.50 -3.63
CA PHE A 39 -14.49 -2.28 -3.35
C PHE A 39 -15.40 -1.84 -4.50
N GLY A 40 -15.41 -2.57 -5.63
CA GLY A 40 -16.22 -2.24 -6.80
C GLY A 40 -15.81 -0.97 -7.55
N ARG A 41 -14.64 -0.41 -7.21
CA ARG A 41 -14.12 0.82 -7.83
C ARG A 41 -12.60 0.92 -7.71
N ALA A 42 -11.98 1.59 -8.68
CA ALA A 42 -10.56 1.93 -8.60
C ALA A 42 -10.28 2.92 -7.45
N PRO A 43 -9.10 2.85 -6.81
CA PRO A 43 -8.71 3.81 -5.79
C PRO A 43 -8.52 5.21 -6.42
N GLN A 44 -8.87 6.26 -5.67
CA GLN A 44 -8.66 7.64 -6.14
C GLN A 44 -7.18 8.03 -6.19
N LEU A 45 -6.40 7.53 -5.25
CA LEU A 45 -4.97 7.75 -5.12
C LEU A 45 -4.24 6.41 -5.03
N VAL A 46 -3.21 6.27 -5.84
CA VAL A 46 -2.20 5.21 -5.71
C VAL A 46 -0.85 5.85 -5.42
N ALA A 47 -0.24 5.46 -4.32
CA ALA A 47 1.08 5.91 -3.94
C ALA A 47 2.00 4.71 -3.71
N GLY A 48 3.18 4.76 -4.27
CA GLY A 48 4.19 3.71 -4.15
C GLY A 48 5.58 4.32 -4.14
N ASP A 49 6.59 3.49 -3.90
CA ASP A 49 7.96 3.92 -4.03
C ASP A 49 8.44 3.84 -5.50
N ALA A 50 9.67 4.26 -5.77
CA ALA A 50 10.19 4.32 -7.14
C ALA A 50 10.33 2.95 -7.81
N GLY A 51 10.47 1.88 -7.03
CA GLY A 51 10.55 0.51 -7.55
C GLY A 51 9.28 0.05 -8.27
N PHE A 52 8.13 0.62 -7.91
CA PHE A 52 6.86 0.34 -8.56
C PHE A 52 6.64 1.07 -9.88
N TYR A 53 7.53 2.03 -10.21
CA TYR A 53 7.34 2.82 -11.43
C TYR A 53 7.67 2.03 -12.69
N SER A 54 6.73 2.02 -13.62
CA SER A 54 6.98 1.83 -15.06
C SER A 54 5.98 2.70 -15.84
N ALA A 55 6.35 3.09 -17.06
CA ALA A 55 5.45 3.85 -17.92
C ALA A 55 4.17 3.05 -18.24
N ASN A 56 4.31 1.73 -18.40
CA ASN A 56 3.19 0.82 -18.63
C ASN A 56 2.25 0.78 -17.41
N ASN A 57 2.79 0.66 -16.20
CA ASN A 57 1.98 0.68 -14.98
C ASN A 57 1.19 1.97 -14.85
N GLU A 58 1.81 3.12 -15.10
CA GLU A 58 1.13 4.41 -15.02
C GLU A 58 -0.02 4.50 -16.03
N ALA A 59 0.20 4.05 -17.28
CA ALA A 59 -0.83 4.01 -18.31
C ALA A 59 -1.99 3.05 -17.95
N GLU A 60 -1.70 1.86 -17.43
CA GLU A 60 -2.71 0.91 -17.00
C GLU A 60 -3.55 1.46 -15.84
N LEU A 61 -2.91 2.07 -14.83
CA LEU A 61 -3.63 2.67 -13.72
C LEU A 61 -4.56 3.82 -14.17
N GLN A 62 -4.12 4.62 -15.16
CA GLN A 62 -4.97 5.66 -15.76
C GLN A 62 -6.18 5.06 -16.46
N LYS A 63 -6.01 3.97 -17.25
CA LYS A 63 -7.13 3.25 -17.89
C LYS A 63 -8.11 2.68 -16.86
N MET A 64 -7.63 2.21 -15.71
CA MET A 64 -8.46 1.74 -14.59
C MET A 64 -9.20 2.86 -13.86
N GLY A 65 -8.98 4.14 -14.21
CA GLY A 65 -9.67 5.28 -13.61
C GLY A 65 -9.02 5.82 -12.35
N VAL A 66 -7.78 5.45 -12.05
CA VAL A 66 -7.02 6.04 -10.91
C VAL A 66 -6.75 7.52 -11.20
N ARG A 67 -7.32 8.41 -10.37
CA ARG A 67 -7.23 9.85 -10.59
C ARG A 67 -5.86 10.45 -10.26
N GLN A 68 -5.19 9.93 -9.26
CA GLN A 68 -3.89 10.42 -8.82
C GLN A 68 -2.91 9.27 -8.63
N ILE A 69 -1.80 9.34 -9.37
CA ILE A 69 -0.72 8.36 -9.28
C ILE A 69 0.52 9.07 -8.74
N SER A 70 0.96 8.68 -7.54
CA SER A 70 2.11 9.26 -6.85
C SER A 70 3.22 8.21 -6.71
N VAL A 71 3.69 7.69 -7.84
CA VAL A 71 4.83 6.77 -7.92
C VAL A 71 5.99 7.50 -8.60
N PRO A 72 7.12 7.75 -7.91
CA PRO A 72 8.18 8.58 -8.46
C PRO A 72 9.02 7.83 -9.50
N ASN A 73 9.33 8.52 -10.59
CA ASN A 73 10.37 8.12 -11.53
C ASN A 73 11.66 8.90 -11.20
N ARG A 74 12.59 8.28 -10.48
CA ARG A 74 13.84 8.93 -10.07
C ARG A 74 14.83 9.12 -11.21
N SER A 75 14.78 8.26 -12.23
CA SER A 75 15.68 8.30 -13.39
C SER A 75 15.19 9.20 -14.54
N THR A 76 14.04 9.87 -14.38
CA THR A 76 13.45 10.67 -15.44
C THR A 76 14.33 11.86 -15.85
N LYS A 77 14.56 12.01 -17.17
CA LYS A 77 15.15 13.19 -17.77
C LYS A 77 14.10 14.21 -18.22
N SER A 78 12.82 13.83 -18.32
CA SER A 78 11.72 14.68 -18.77
C SER A 78 11.48 15.86 -17.83
N PRO A 79 11.56 17.12 -18.30
CA PRO A 79 11.25 18.30 -17.52
C PRO A 79 9.79 18.32 -17.04
N GLU A 80 8.85 17.80 -17.83
CA GLU A 80 7.43 17.72 -17.51
C GLU A 80 7.20 16.76 -16.35
N ARG A 81 7.81 15.58 -16.41
CA ARG A 81 7.73 14.59 -15.32
C ARG A 81 8.31 15.14 -14.02
N ARG A 82 9.44 15.83 -14.09
CA ARG A 82 10.06 16.51 -12.94
C ARG A 82 9.13 17.57 -12.34
N ARG A 83 8.49 18.38 -13.19
CA ARG A 83 7.48 19.38 -12.75
C ARG A 83 6.26 18.70 -12.12
N HIS A 84 5.76 17.61 -12.72
CA HIS A 84 4.64 16.84 -12.17
C HIS A 84 4.96 16.30 -10.78
N GLN A 85 6.14 15.71 -10.56
CA GLN A 85 6.57 15.18 -9.27
C GLN A 85 6.75 16.25 -8.19
N LYS A 86 6.91 17.53 -8.57
CA LYS A 86 6.96 18.68 -7.66
C LYS A 86 5.58 19.21 -7.23
N LYS A 87 4.49 18.82 -7.91
CA LYS A 87 3.13 19.27 -7.58
C LYS A 87 2.76 18.89 -6.14
N ARG A 88 1.98 19.78 -5.49
CA ARG A 88 1.52 19.58 -4.10
C ARG A 88 0.73 18.25 -3.94
N SER A 89 -0.12 17.92 -4.92
CA SER A 89 -0.88 16.66 -4.92
C SER A 89 0.05 15.45 -4.92
N PHE A 90 1.05 15.42 -5.80
CA PHE A 90 2.02 14.32 -5.87
C PHE A 90 2.80 14.17 -4.55
N ARG A 91 3.29 15.28 -4.00
CA ARG A 91 4.01 15.29 -2.71
C ARG A 91 3.13 14.82 -1.55
N ARG A 92 1.84 15.17 -1.55
CA ARG A 92 0.88 14.69 -0.55
C ARG A 92 0.72 13.18 -0.61
N GLY A 93 0.60 12.59 -1.81
CA GLY A 93 0.57 11.14 -1.99
C GLY A 93 1.85 10.45 -1.50
N GLN A 94 3.03 11.06 -1.78
CA GLN A 94 4.29 10.53 -1.27
C GLN A 94 4.41 10.62 0.26
N LYS A 95 3.92 11.70 0.87
CA LYS A 95 3.86 11.85 2.33
C LYS A 95 2.93 10.78 2.95
N TRP A 96 1.79 10.52 2.32
CA TRP A 96 0.88 9.46 2.76
C TRP A 96 1.54 8.09 2.70
N ARG A 97 2.26 7.76 1.62
CA ARG A 97 3.05 6.53 1.49
C ARG A 97 4.07 6.37 2.63
N THR A 98 4.76 7.44 3.01
CA THR A 98 5.73 7.38 4.12
C THR A 98 5.05 6.98 5.43
N GLY A 99 3.79 7.38 5.64
CA GLY A 99 2.98 6.91 6.77
C GLY A 99 2.75 5.39 6.73
N ALA A 100 2.49 4.83 5.54
CA ALA A 100 2.29 3.39 5.36
C ALA A 100 3.55 2.56 5.64
N GLU A 101 4.75 3.08 5.39
CA GLU A 101 6.01 2.40 5.80
C GLU A 101 6.11 2.25 7.32
N GLY A 102 5.62 3.23 8.08
CA GLY A 102 5.51 3.15 9.53
C GLY A 102 4.63 1.99 9.98
N ARG A 103 3.61 1.61 9.17
CA ARG A 103 2.70 0.51 9.47
C ARG A 103 3.42 -0.83 9.56
N ILE A 104 4.33 -1.12 8.63
CA ILE A 104 5.13 -2.36 8.68
C ILE A 104 5.93 -2.43 9.99
N SER A 105 6.47 -1.32 10.44
CA SER A 105 7.20 -1.24 11.70
C SER A 105 6.28 -1.48 12.92
N VAL A 106 5.05 -0.95 12.88
CA VAL A 106 4.03 -1.19 13.92
C VAL A 106 3.64 -2.65 13.96
N LEU A 107 3.32 -3.27 12.82
CA LEU A 107 3.01 -4.69 12.70
C LEU A 107 4.11 -5.56 13.29
N LYS A 108 5.36 -5.26 12.97
CA LYS A 108 6.51 -6.00 13.50
C LYS A 108 6.62 -5.87 15.02
N ARG A 109 6.50 -4.67 15.57
CA ARG A 109 6.71 -4.40 17.01
C ARG A 109 5.52 -4.76 17.89
N ARG A 110 4.30 -4.41 17.48
CA ARG A 110 3.09 -4.65 18.29
C ARG A 110 2.53 -6.05 18.13
N HIS A 111 2.56 -6.57 16.90
CA HIS A 111 1.90 -7.83 16.58
C HIS A 111 2.90 -8.98 16.34
N GLY A 112 4.18 -8.75 16.68
CA GLY A 112 5.22 -9.78 16.65
C GLY A 112 5.58 -10.30 15.26
N LEU A 113 5.25 -9.55 14.18
CA LEU A 113 5.52 -9.99 12.80
C LEU A 113 7.01 -9.97 12.40
N ASN A 114 7.90 -9.61 13.31
CA ASN A 114 9.35 -9.73 13.12
C ASN A 114 9.84 -11.18 13.15
N ARG A 115 9.09 -12.11 13.76
CA ARG A 115 9.43 -13.53 13.81
C ARG A 115 8.16 -14.39 13.73
N CYS A 116 8.00 -15.10 12.61
CA CYS A 116 6.91 -16.07 12.47
C CYS A 116 7.09 -17.24 13.46
N ARG A 117 6.03 -17.57 14.18
CA ARG A 117 6.00 -18.69 15.13
C ARG A 117 5.36 -19.95 14.54
N TYR A 118 4.80 -19.86 13.34
CA TYR A 118 4.22 -20.99 12.61
C TYR A 118 5.21 -21.54 11.58
N ARG A 119 5.04 -22.78 11.19
CA ARG A 119 5.87 -23.45 10.17
C ARG A 119 5.19 -23.39 8.80
N GLY A 120 6.01 -23.31 7.75
CA GLY A 120 5.59 -23.34 6.34
C GLY A 120 4.83 -22.08 5.88
N ASP A 121 4.51 -22.04 4.59
CA ASP A 121 3.92 -20.86 3.94
C ASP A 121 2.51 -20.57 4.44
N ALA A 122 1.68 -21.60 4.59
CA ALA A 122 0.34 -21.46 5.18
C ALA A 122 0.39 -20.95 6.63
N GLY A 123 1.43 -21.33 7.37
CA GLY A 123 1.70 -20.82 8.71
C GLY A 123 2.09 -19.35 8.67
N MET A 124 2.96 -18.95 7.74
CA MET A 124 3.36 -17.55 7.55
C MET A 124 2.18 -16.67 7.14
N GLN A 125 1.34 -17.13 6.21
CA GLN A 125 0.13 -16.39 5.80
C GLN A 125 -0.82 -16.17 6.99
N ARG A 126 -1.10 -17.21 7.79
CA ARG A 126 -1.93 -17.10 9.00
C ARG A 126 -1.33 -16.12 10.01
N TRP A 127 -0.02 -16.19 10.24
CA TRP A 127 0.67 -15.31 11.16
C TRP A 127 0.55 -13.84 10.76
N VAL A 128 0.80 -13.53 9.49
CA VAL A 128 0.63 -12.17 8.95
C VAL A 128 -0.83 -11.74 9.03
N GLY A 129 -1.77 -12.60 8.63
CA GLY A 129 -3.21 -12.32 8.66
C GLY A 129 -3.72 -11.98 10.06
N LEU A 130 -3.32 -12.74 11.08
CA LEU A 130 -3.68 -12.43 12.46
C LEU A 130 -3.14 -11.07 12.92
N GLY A 131 -1.90 -10.72 12.55
CA GLY A 131 -1.33 -9.41 12.84
C GLY A 131 -2.07 -8.28 12.13
N VAL A 132 -2.48 -8.47 10.88
CA VAL A 132 -3.29 -7.51 10.11
C VAL A 132 -4.66 -7.32 10.74
N ILE A 133 -5.34 -8.39 11.12
CA ILE A 133 -6.66 -8.31 11.80
C ILE A 133 -6.52 -7.53 13.10
N ALA A 134 -5.54 -7.84 13.93
CA ALA A 134 -5.33 -7.15 15.21
C ALA A 134 -5.05 -5.65 15.02
N ASP A 135 -4.22 -5.28 14.04
CA ASP A 135 -3.93 -3.88 13.74
C ASP A 135 -5.16 -3.14 13.21
N ASN A 136 -5.91 -3.75 12.30
CA ASN A 136 -7.14 -3.19 11.76
C ASN A 136 -8.20 -2.96 12.85
N LEU A 137 -8.41 -3.90 13.75
CA LEU A 137 -9.34 -3.73 14.88
C LEU A 137 -8.99 -2.51 15.73
N ILE A 138 -7.70 -2.31 16.02
CA ILE A 138 -7.22 -1.15 16.78
C ILE A 138 -7.48 0.16 16.01
N ASN A 139 -7.17 0.19 14.70
CA ASN A 139 -7.29 1.40 13.90
C ASN A 139 -8.77 1.78 13.64
N ILE A 140 -9.61 0.79 13.36
CA ILE A 140 -11.07 0.99 13.22
C ILE A 140 -11.67 1.46 14.55
N GLY A 141 -11.29 0.85 15.66
CA GLY A 141 -11.75 1.26 16.99
C GLY A 141 -11.38 2.72 17.31
N LYS A 142 -10.16 3.14 17.00
CA LYS A 142 -9.74 4.55 17.17
C LYS A 142 -10.53 5.50 16.29
N PHE A 143 -10.78 5.12 15.03
CA PHE A 143 -11.57 5.94 14.12
C PHE A 143 -13.00 6.13 14.62
N LEU A 144 -13.67 5.05 15.03
CA LEU A 144 -15.02 5.09 15.57
C LEU A 144 -15.09 5.91 16.86
N ALA A 145 -14.13 5.75 17.77
CA ALA A 145 -14.07 6.55 18.99
C ALA A 145 -13.93 8.06 18.70
N ALA A 146 -13.09 8.42 17.73
CA ALA A 146 -12.90 9.82 17.34
C ALA A 146 -14.14 10.43 16.67
N THR A 147 -14.92 9.64 15.91
CA THR A 147 -16.16 10.09 15.26
C THR A 147 -17.34 10.23 16.25
N ASN A 148 -17.36 9.43 17.30
CA ASN A 148 -18.44 9.49 18.31
C ASN A 148 -18.21 10.54 19.40
N SER A 149 -17.04 11.19 19.42
CA SER A 149 -16.67 12.21 20.41
C SER A 149 -16.87 13.66 19.91
N GLY A 150 -17.41 13.84 18.71
CA GLY A 150 -17.75 15.13 18.11
C GLY A 150 -19.22 15.26 17.82
#